data_1fd3f9b9261008c7a495aa87ff7453e0
#
_entry.id   1fd3f9b9261008c7a495aa87ff7453e0
#
_cell.length_a   1.000
_cell.length_b   1.000
_cell.length_c   1.000
_cell.angle_alpha   90.00
_cell.angle_beta   90.00
_cell.angle_gamma   90.00
#
_symmetry.space_group_name_H-M   'P 1'
#
loop_
_entity.id
_entity.type
_entity.pdbx_description
1 polymer ?
#
loop_
_entity_poly.entity_id
_entity_poly.type
_entity_poly.pdbx_seq_one_letter_code
_entity_poly.pdbx_strand_id
1 'polypeptide(L)'
;AMTKKYFGGIVPAPTAPEALDDELKAVALGLPAAVEKKMDTLHVADAIDEVFALLRRSNKYIDETMPWALAKDESKQARLGTVLYNLLEAIRFAAVELKPYLPDTADKIFAQLGVENKGVESLTSFDGMQPGQPVGEASILFERIDIPKKLAEIEEEKKTAEAEQKPAVEFLPDIPFDDFCKVDMTVCKVLACENVKKSEKLLKFQLDDG
;
A
#
# COMPACT_ATOMS: atom_id res chain seq x y z
N ALA A 1 -9.75 -11.95 10.32
CA ALA A 1 -9.98 -13.02 11.32
C ALA A 1 -11.33 -12.89 12.02
N MET A 2 -11.65 -11.74 12.71
CA MET A 2 -12.92 -11.56 13.46
C MET A 2 -14.15 -11.61 12.57
N THR A 3 -14.13 -11.00 11.38
CA THR A 3 -15.24 -11.06 10.42
C THR A 3 -15.54 -12.50 9.98
N LYS A 4 -14.51 -13.32 9.71
CA LYS A 4 -14.71 -14.76 9.44
C LYS A 4 -15.33 -15.50 10.64
N LYS A 5 -14.86 -15.19 11.86
CA LYS A 5 -15.32 -15.86 13.07
C LYS A 5 -16.77 -15.54 13.44
N TYR A 6 -17.19 -14.28 13.32
CA TYR A 6 -18.48 -13.81 13.83
C TYR A 6 -19.55 -13.59 12.76
N PHE A 7 -19.13 -13.38 11.50
CA PHE A 7 -20.03 -13.10 10.37
C PHE A 7 -19.75 -14.00 9.15
N GLY A 8 -19.11 -15.17 9.36
CA GLY A 8 -18.87 -16.11 8.27
C GLY A 8 -18.01 -15.56 7.12
N GLY A 9 -17.26 -14.48 7.35
CA GLY A 9 -16.47 -13.84 6.31
C GLY A 9 -17.24 -12.83 5.44
N ILE A 10 -18.45 -12.47 5.84
CA ILE A 10 -19.26 -11.46 5.15
C ILE A 10 -19.12 -10.11 5.87
N VAL A 11 -18.99 -9.03 5.11
CA VAL A 11 -18.95 -7.67 5.66
C VAL A 11 -20.31 -7.32 6.26
N PRO A 12 -20.39 -7.05 7.57
CA PRO A 12 -21.64 -6.72 8.22
C PRO A 12 -22.10 -5.29 7.89
N ALA A 13 -23.41 -5.03 7.98
CA ALA A 13 -23.94 -3.68 7.85
C ALA A 13 -23.76 -2.87 9.16
N PRO A 14 -23.37 -1.57 9.08
CA PRO A 14 -23.19 -0.71 10.25
C PRO A 14 -24.54 -0.12 10.74
N THR A 15 -25.39 -0.93 11.38
CA THR A 15 -26.76 -0.56 11.72
C THR A 15 -26.95 -0.03 13.15
N ALA A 16 -25.93 -0.10 14.00
CA ALA A 16 -25.97 0.37 15.38
C ALA A 16 -24.79 1.32 15.71
N PRO A 17 -24.77 2.56 15.16
CA PRO A 17 -23.70 3.52 15.39
C PRO A 17 -23.75 4.08 16.83
N GLU A 18 -22.56 4.43 17.36
CA GLU A 18 -22.36 5.10 18.64
C GLU A 18 -21.35 6.22 18.49
N ALA A 19 -21.32 7.19 19.44
CA ALA A 19 -20.45 8.35 19.39
C ALA A 19 -18.93 8.03 19.26
N LEU A 20 -18.51 6.88 19.81
CA LEU A 20 -17.13 6.40 19.71
C LEU A 20 -16.71 6.11 18.26
N ASP A 21 -17.67 5.77 17.39
CA ASP A 21 -17.41 5.50 15.98
C ASP A 21 -17.00 6.77 15.24
N ASP A 22 -17.55 7.92 15.64
CA ASP A 22 -17.30 9.19 14.97
C ASP A 22 -15.85 9.66 15.16
N GLU A 23 -15.22 9.32 16.28
CA GLU A 23 -13.80 9.58 16.50
C GLU A 23 -12.91 8.80 15.53
N LEU A 24 -13.19 7.52 15.34
CA LEU A 24 -12.44 6.70 14.38
C LEU A 24 -12.64 7.17 12.94
N LYS A 25 -13.89 7.49 12.59
CA LYS A 25 -14.24 8.02 11.26
C LYS A 25 -13.56 9.36 10.99
N ALA A 26 -13.56 10.25 11.96
CA ALA A 26 -12.91 11.57 11.83
C ALA A 26 -11.40 11.43 11.55
N VAL A 27 -10.70 10.53 12.27
CA VAL A 27 -9.29 10.26 12.03
C VAL A 27 -9.06 9.66 10.63
N ALA A 28 -9.90 8.72 10.22
CA ALA A 28 -9.80 8.10 8.90
C ALA A 28 -10.04 9.12 7.77
N LEU A 29 -11.11 9.91 7.85
CA LEU A 29 -11.46 10.92 6.83
C LEU A 29 -10.44 12.08 6.78
N GLY A 30 -9.77 12.38 7.89
CA GLY A 30 -8.69 13.38 7.94
C GLY A 30 -7.35 12.89 7.41
N LEU A 31 -7.17 11.57 7.28
CA LEU A 31 -5.89 10.98 6.93
C LEU A 31 -5.34 11.43 5.56
N PRO A 32 -6.13 11.44 4.45
CA PRO A 32 -5.58 11.84 3.15
C PRO A 32 -4.98 13.25 3.17
N ALA A 33 -5.66 14.21 3.74
CA ALA A 33 -5.17 15.58 3.84
C ALA A 33 -3.93 15.71 4.76
N ALA A 34 -3.85 14.88 5.82
CA ALA A 34 -2.68 14.86 6.71
C ALA A 34 -1.46 14.29 5.99
N VAL A 35 -1.62 13.20 5.24
CA VAL A 35 -0.56 12.58 4.43
C VAL A 35 -0.10 13.53 3.32
N GLU A 36 -1.02 14.10 2.54
CA GLU A 36 -0.73 15.05 1.46
C GLU A 36 0.11 16.23 1.98
N LYS A 37 -0.31 16.85 3.07
CA LYS A 37 0.41 17.98 3.69
C LYS A 37 1.85 17.63 4.06
N LYS A 38 2.11 16.41 4.53
CA LYS A 38 3.47 15.95 4.85
C LYS A 38 4.28 15.68 3.60
N MET A 39 3.65 15.07 2.60
CA MET A 39 4.30 14.77 1.31
C MET A 39 4.65 16.03 0.53
N ASP A 40 3.84 17.06 0.54
CA ASP A 40 4.11 18.35 -0.10
C ASP A 40 5.41 19.01 0.41
N THR A 41 5.78 18.70 1.65
CA THR A 41 7.02 19.18 2.28
C THR A 41 8.11 18.11 2.34
N LEU A 42 7.97 16.99 1.63
CA LEU A 42 8.90 15.86 1.57
C LEU A 42 9.19 15.19 2.92
N HIS A 43 8.27 15.31 3.89
CA HIS A 43 8.36 14.65 5.19
C HIS A 43 7.76 13.24 5.12
N VAL A 44 8.41 12.36 4.35
CA VAL A 44 7.90 11.00 4.07
C VAL A 44 7.70 10.16 5.33
N ALA A 45 8.63 10.22 6.28
CA ALA A 45 8.51 9.49 7.54
C ALA A 45 7.28 9.93 8.34
N ASP A 46 7.04 11.25 8.44
CA ASP A 46 5.88 11.81 9.12
C ASP A 46 4.56 11.43 8.41
N ALA A 47 4.57 11.36 7.07
CA ALA A 47 3.39 10.91 6.30
C ALA A 47 3.03 9.45 6.63
N ILE A 48 4.01 8.57 6.75
CA ILE A 48 3.80 7.19 7.18
C ILE A 48 3.29 7.16 8.63
N ASP A 49 3.81 8.01 9.51
CA ASP A 49 3.37 8.09 10.91
C ASP A 49 1.90 8.51 11.05
N GLU A 50 1.35 9.33 10.14
CA GLU A 50 -0.08 9.65 10.08
C GLU A 50 -0.91 8.37 9.80
N VAL A 51 -0.47 7.53 8.86
CA VAL A 51 -1.14 6.25 8.60
C VAL A 51 -1.11 5.34 9.82
N PHE A 52 0.04 5.26 10.49
CA PHE A 52 0.16 4.48 11.73
C PHE A 52 -0.64 5.09 12.88
N ALA A 53 -0.91 6.40 12.88
CA ALA A 53 -1.82 7.02 13.85
C ALA A 53 -3.26 6.50 13.70
N LEU A 54 -3.76 6.33 12.46
CA LEU A 54 -5.05 5.69 12.22
C LEU A 54 -5.05 4.23 12.71
N LEU A 55 -3.99 3.47 12.46
CA LEU A 55 -3.88 2.08 12.93
C LEU A 55 -3.83 2.00 14.47
N ARG A 56 -3.13 2.91 15.14
CA ARG A 56 -3.13 3.03 16.61
C ARG A 56 -4.53 3.40 17.15
N ARG A 57 -5.23 4.34 16.48
CA ARG A 57 -6.63 4.67 16.84
C ARG A 57 -7.56 3.47 16.66
N SER A 58 -7.38 2.69 15.60
CA SER A 58 -8.14 1.47 15.34
C SER A 58 -7.91 0.41 16.42
N ASN A 59 -6.67 0.22 16.88
CA ASN A 59 -6.38 -0.68 17.99
C ASN A 59 -7.02 -0.19 19.30
N LYS A 60 -6.94 1.11 19.61
CA LYS A 60 -7.63 1.68 20.77
C LYS A 60 -9.14 1.49 20.67
N TYR A 61 -9.74 1.66 19.49
CA TYR A 61 -11.16 1.42 19.24
C TYR A 61 -11.57 -0.05 19.49
N ILE A 62 -10.69 -1.00 19.15
CA ILE A 62 -10.91 -2.42 19.50
C ILE A 62 -10.96 -2.62 21.03
N ASP A 63 -10.05 -2.00 21.76
CA ASP A 63 -10.01 -2.10 23.23
C ASP A 63 -11.23 -1.44 23.89
N GLU A 64 -11.67 -0.32 23.38
CA GLU A 64 -12.83 0.44 23.87
C GLU A 64 -14.16 -0.28 23.57
N THR A 65 -14.31 -0.89 22.40
CA THR A 65 -15.55 -1.55 21.97
C THR A 65 -15.63 -3.02 22.37
N MET A 66 -14.50 -3.65 22.68
CA MET A 66 -14.40 -5.06 23.11
C MET A 66 -15.25 -6.02 22.25
N PRO A 67 -14.98 -6.17 20.93
CA PRO A 67 -15.82 -6.98 20.04
C PRO A 67 -15.98 -8.43 20.49
N TRP A 68 -15.01 -8.96 21.22
CA TRP A 68 -15.12 -10.32 21.81
C TRP A 68 -16.14 -10.40 22.95
N ALA A 69 -16.43 -9.29 23.64
CA ALA A 69 -17.47 -9.22 24.64
C ALA A 69 -18.84 -9.03 23.99
N LEU A 70 -18.94 -8.16 22.98
CA LEU A 70 -20.16 -8.00 22.18
C LEU A 70 -20.60 -9.31 21.53
N ALA A 71 -19.67 -10.12 21.06
CA ALA A 71 -19.93 -11.41 20.41
C ALA A 71 -20.55 -12.48 21.33
N LYS A 72 -20.53 -12.27 22.65
CA LYS A 72 -21.15 -13.21 23.62
C LYS A 72 -22.64 -12.92 23.85
N ASP A 73 -23.14 -11.80 23.36
CA ASP A 73 -24.50 -11.32 23.59
C ASP A 73 -25.21 -11.15 22.23
N GLU A 74 -26.15 -12.02 21.96
CA GLU A 74 -26.92 -11.99 20.69
C GLU A 74 -27.64 -10.67 20.46
N SER A 75 -28.08 -9.98 21.54
CA SER A 75 -28.74 -8.68 21.42
C SER A 75 -27.82 -7.58 20.94
N LYS A 76 -26.50 -7.75 21.03
CA LYS A 76 -25.46 -6.81 20.63
C LYS A 76 -24.85 -7.14 19.25
N GLN A 77 -25.42 -8.07 18.52
CA GLN A 77 -24.89 -8.49 17.22
C GLN A 77 -24.86 -7.34 16.21
N ALA A 78 -25.87 -6.46 16.21
CA ALA A 78 -25.90 -5.27 15.35
C ALA A 78 -24.75 -4.31 15.69
N ARG A 79 -24.46 -4.11 16.97
CA ARG A 79 -23.32 -3.28 17.42
C ARG A 79 -21.99 -3.91 17.03
N LEU A 80 -21.82 -5.21 17.22
CA LEU A 80 -20.63 -5.94 16.79
C LEU A 80 -20.42 -5.78 15.27
N GLY A 81 -21.50 -5.85 14.47
CA GLY A 81 -21.45 -5.63 13.03
C GLY A 81 -20.91 -4.24 12.69
N THR A 82 -21.44 -3.19 13.35
CA THR A 82 -20.97 -1.81 13.15
C THR A 82 -19.50 -1.65 13.50
N VAL A 83 -19.05 -2.21 14.64
CA VAL A 83 -17.65 -2.17 15.06
C VAL A 83 -16.73 -2.82 14.03
N LEU A 84 -17.07 -4.00 13.54
CA LEU A 84 -16.26 -4.70 12.54
C LEU A 84 -16.26 -3.99 11.18
N TYR A 85 -17.40 -3.42 10.78
CA TYR A 85 -17.47 -2.60 9.57
C TYR A 85 -16.52 -1.41 9.65
N ASN A 86 -16.56 -0.65 10.75
CA ASN A 86 -15.71 0.51 10.95
C ASN A 86 -14.21 0.15 10.94
N LEU A 87 -13.83 -1.00 11.52
CA LEU A 87 -12.46 -1.49 11.48
C LEU A 87 -12.02 -1.89 10.07
N LEU A 88 -12.90 -2.51 9.29
CA LEU A 88 -12.59 -2.86 7.89
C LEU A 88 -12.37 -1.61 7.05
N GLU A 89 -13.22 -0.57 7.22
CA GLU A 89 -13.04 0.72 6.56
C GLU A 89 -11.73 1.41 6.98
N ALA A 90 -11.42 1.46 8.26
CA ALA A 90 -10.18 2.05 8.74
C ALA A 90 -8.94 1.33 8.16
N ILE A 91 -8.99 0.00 8.03
CA ILE A 91 -7.91 -0.77 7.39
C ILE A 91 -7.84 -0.46 5.89
N ARG A 92 -8.97 -0.27 5.20
CA ARG A 92 -9.00 0.13 3.79
C ARG A 92 -8.33 1.49 3.60
N PHE A 93 -8.68 2.50 4.41
CA PHE A 93 -8.02 3.81 4.39
C PHE A 93 -6.51 3.69 4.57
N ALA A 94 -6.08 2.96 5.60
CA ALA A 94 -4.66 2.74 5.84
C ALA A 94 -3.96 2.03 4.67
N ALA A 95 -4.61 1.04 4.05
CA ALA A 95 -4.03 0.31 2.92
C ALA A 95 -3.87 1.17 1.67
N VAL A 96 -4.84 2.05 1.37
CA VAL A 96 -4.76 3.00 0.24
C VAL A 96 -3.58 3.95 0.44
N GLU A 97 -3.45 4.55 1.62
CA GLU A 97 -2.37 5.49 1.94
C GLU A 97 -1.00 4.82 2.09
N LEU A 98 -0.96 3.52 2.47
CA LEU A 98 0.30 2.76 2.52
C LEU A 98 0.78 2.28 1.14
N LYS A 99 -0.08 2.28 0.13
CA LYS A 99 0.27 1.73 -1.19
C LYS A 99 1.53 2.32 -1.83
N PRO A 100 1.79 3.64 -1.76
CA PRO A 100 3.03 4.22 -2.29
C PRO A 100 4.30 3.74 -1.56
N TYR A 101 4.19 3.35 -0.29
CA TYR A 101 5.33 2.97 0.55
C TYR A 101 5.53 1.46 0.63
N LEU A 102 4.43 0.70 0.64
CA LEU A 102 4.40 -0.76 0.82
C LEU A 102 3.43 -1.40 -0.20
N PRO A 103 3.72 -1.33 -1.51
CA PRO A 103 2.79 -1.73 -2.56
C PRO A 103 2.34 -3.19 -2.42
N ASP A 104 3.27 -4.13 -2.23
CA ASP A 104 2.94 -5.55 -2.10
C ASP A 104 2.09 -5.86 -0.85
N THR A 105 2.34 -5.13 0.24
CA THR A 105 1.57 -5.28 1.48
C THR A 105 0.16 -4.72 1.32
N ALA A 106 0.03 -3.54 0.71
CA ALA A 106 -1.26 -2.93 0.42
C ALA A 106 -2.12 -3.84 -0.47
N ASP A 107 -1.54 -4.43 -1.52
CA ASP A 107 -2.25 -5.36 -2.40
C ASP A 107 -2.72 -6.62 -1.66
N LYS A 108 -1.91 -7.15 -0.75
CA LYS A 108 -2.33 -8.26 0.14
C LYS A 108 -3.46 -7.85 1.08
N ILE A 109 -3.44 -6.63 1.63
CA ILE A 109 -4.54 -6.12 2.46
C ILE A 109 -5.82 -5.98 1.63
N PHE A 110 -5.77 -5.40 0.44
CA PHE A 110 -6.92 -5.30 -0.45
C PHE A 110 -7.51 -6.67 -0.80
N ALA A 111 -6.67 -7.65 -1.09
CA ALA A 111 -7.12 -9.02 -1.35
C ALA A 111 -7.83 -9.63 -0.11
N GLN A 112 -7.30 -9.38 1.11
CA GLN A 112 -7.94 -9.83 2.34
C GLN A 112 -9.25 -9.10 2.67
N LEU A 113 -9.38 -7.83 2.28
CA LEU A 113 -10.62 -7.06 2.44
C LEU A 113 -11.65 -7.40 1.37
N GLY A 114 -11.23 -7.91 0.21
CA GLY A 114 -12.10 -8.17 -0.94
C GLY A 114 -12.58 -6.88 -1.61
N VAL A 115 -11.80 -5.79 -1.57
CA VAL A 115 -12.18 -4.47 -2.12
C VAL A 115 -11.55 -4.22 -3.48
N GLU A 116 -12.32 -3.55 -4.35
CA GLU A 116 -11.87 -3.09 -5.66
C GLU A 116 -11.42 -1.63 -5.64
N ASN A 117 -12.02 -0.78 -4.79
CA ASN A 117 -11.67 0.63 -4.63
C ASN A 117 -10.35 0.80 -3.87
N LYS A 118 -9.27 1.02 -4.63
CA LYS A 118 -7.87 1.05 -4.16
C LYS A 118 -7.19 2.42 -4.37
N GLY A 119 -7.92 3.39 -4.86
CA GLY A 119 -7.42 4.73 -5.16
C GLY A 119 -7.73 5.74 -4.05
N VAL A 120 -6.93 6.81 -3.96
CA VAL A 120 -7.08 7.89 -2.96
C VAL A 120 -8.44 8.60 -3.12
N GLU A 121 -8.96 8.68 -4.34
CA GLU A 121 -10.29 9.23 -4.64
C GLU A 121 -11.43 8.52 -3.90
N SER A 122 -11.22 7.26 -3.48
CA SER A 122 -12.20 6.50 -2.70
C SER A 122 -12.20 6.84 -1.20
N LEU A 123 -11.29 7.68 -0.73
CA LEU A 123 -11.16 8.05 0.67
C LEU A 123 -11.98 9.30 1.07
N THR A 124 -12.86 9.77 0.20
CA THR A 124 -13.73 10.92 0.44
C THR A 124 -14.91 10.60 1.36
N SER A 125 -15.26 9.32 1.51
CA SER A 125 -16.35 8.84 2.35
C SER A 125 -15.97 7.54 3.07
N PHE A 126 -16.59 7.30 4.23
CA PHE A 126 -16.33 6.13 5.08
C PHE A 126 -17.36 5.02 4.82
N ASP A 127 -17.49 4.62 3.52
CA ASP A 127 -18.47 3.67 3.02
C ASP A 127 -17.98 2.83 1.82
N GLY A 128 -16.67 2.70 1.66
CA GLY A 128 -16.07 1.95 0.55
C GLY A 128 -16.19 0.43 0.68
N MET A 129 -16.40 -0.09 1.90
CA MET A 129 -16.71 -1.51 2.12
C MET A 129 -18.20 -1.75 1.87
N GLN A 130 -18.54 -2.72 1.03
CA GLN A 130 -19.95 -3.02 0.74
C GLN A 130 -20.50 -4.06 1.72
N PRO A 131 -21.54 -3.76 2.51
CA PRO A 131 -22.22 -4.76 3.33
C PRO A 131 -22.70 -5.93 2.48
N GLY A 132 -22.49 -7.16 2.96
CA GLY A 132 -22.86 -8.37 2.24
C GLY A 132 -21.77 -8.93 1.32
N GLN A 133 -20.71 -8.19 1.00
CA GLN A 133 -19.58 -8.72 0.23
C GLN A 133 -18.73 -9.69 1.08
N PRO A 134 -18.13 -10.72 0.47
CA PRO A 134 -17.18 -11.59 1.16
C PRO A 134 -15.82 -10.92 1.34
N VAL A 135 -15.19 -11.13 2.50
CA VAL A 135 -13.78 -10.82 2.68
C VAL A 135 -12.92 -11.99 2.18
N GLY A 136 -11.72 -11.67 1.71
CA GLY A 136 -10.75 -12.66 1.24
C GLY A 136 -10.16 -13.52 2.37
N GLU A 137 -9.22 -14.38 2.00
CA GLU A 137 -8.50 -15.22 2.97
C GLU A 137 -7.56 -14.39 3.83
N ALA A 138 -7.63 -14.61 5.15
CA ALA A 138 -6.72 -13.96 6.08
C ALA A 138 -5.35 -14.67 6.06
N SER A 139 -4.30 -13.92 5.78
CA SER A 139 -2.91 -14.36 5.91
C SER A 139 -2.14 -13.42 6.82
N ILE A 140 -1.04 -13.92 7.38
CA ILE A 140 -0.12 -13.09 8.16
C ILE A 140 0.66 -12.23 7.17
N LEU A 141 0.62 -10.90 7.36
CA LEU A 141 1.33 -9.95 6.48
C LEU A 141 2.79 -9.82 6.87
N PHE A 142 3.08 -9.82 8.16
CA PHE A 142 4.42 -9.68 8.71
C PHE A 142 4.66 -10.82 9.71
N GLU A 143 5.50 -11.75 9.32
CA GLU A 143 5.93 -12.84 10.20
C GLU A 143 7.07 -12.36 11.10
N ARG A 144 7.18 -13.00 12.28
CA ARG A 144 8.33 -12.76 13.15
C ARG A 144 9.56 -13.38 12.50
N ILE A 145 10.56 -12.55 12.22
CA ILE A 145 11.79 -12.99 11.58
C ILE A 145 12.63 -13.80 12.57
N ASP A 146 12.98 -15.01 12.18
CA ASP A 146 14.04 -15.80 12.81
C ASP A 146 15.39 -15.29 12.29
N ILE A 147 16.07 -14.48 13.11
CA ILE A 147 17.29 -13.80 12.71
C ILE A 147 18.39 -14.76 12.27
N PRO A 148 18.74 -15.85 13.03
CA PRO A 148 19.74 -16.82 12.61
C PRO A 148 19.46 -17.45 11.25
N LYS A 149 18.21 -17.87 11.04
CA LYS A 149 17.78 -18.47 9.76
C LYS A 149 17.89 -17.47 8.61
N LYS A 150 17.42 -16.23 8.81
CA LYS A 150 17.45 -15.21 7.75
C LYS A 150 18.86 -14.77 7.39
N LEU A 151 19.77 -14.71 8.35
CA LEU A 151 21.17 -14.43 8.08
C LEU A 151 21.83 -15.55 7.24
N ALA A 152 21.53 -16.80 7.55
CA ALA A 152 22.04 -17.93 6.77
C ALA A 152 21.52 -17.90 5.31
N GLU A 153 20.23 -17.60 5.11
CA GLU A 153 19.65 -17.41 3.77
C GLU A 153 20.34 -16.30 2.98
N ILE A 154 20.59 -15.14 3.62
CA ILE A 154 21.28 -14.00 2.98
C ILE A 154 22.74 -14.35 2.63
N GLU A 155 23.42 -15.13 3.47
CA GLU A 155 24.78 -15.59 3.17
C GLU A 155 24.83 -16.58 2.00
N GLU A 156 23.84 -17.46 1.87
CA GLU A 156 23.70 -18.36 0.72
C GLU A 156 23.37 -17.59 -0.56
N GLU A 157 22.43 -16.63 -0.50
CA GLU A 157 22.08 -15.77 -1.64
C GLU A 157 23.30 -14.95 -2.12
N LYS A 158 24.12 -14.42 -1.22
CA LYS A 158 25.35 -13.73 -1.58
C LYS A 158 26.36 -14.64 -2.26
N LYS A 159 26.55 -15.86 -1.76
CA LYS A 159 27.46 -16.84 -2.38
C LYS A 159 27.01 -17.24 -3.77
N THR A 160 25.71 -17.40 -3.98
CA THR A 160 25.16 -17.71 -5.32
C THR A 160 25.27 -16.51 -6.25
N ALA A 161 25.00 -15.29 -5.79
CA ALA A 161 25.16 -14.07 -6.58
C ALA A 161 26.63 -13.79 -6.95
N GLU A 162 27.57 -14.10 -6.07
CA GLU A 162 29.03 -14.02 -6.36
C GLU A 162 29.45 -15.10 -7.39
N ALA A 163 28.84 -16.27 -7.35
CA ALA A 163 29.10 -17.34 -8.33
C ALA A 163 28.49 -17.04 -9.72
N GLU A 164 27.42 -16.28 -9.78
CA GLU A 164 26.74 -15.82 -11.02
C GLU A 164 27.28 -14.45 -11.50
N GLN A 165 28.42 -13.95 -11.01
CA GLN A 165 28.97 -12.68 -11.48
C GLN A 165 29.09 -12.72 -13.00
N LYS A 166 28.19 -12.00 -13.67
CA LYS A 166 28.31 -11.65 -15.07
C LYS A 166 29.68 -11.03 -15.30
N PRO A 167 30.34 -11.30 -16.44
CA PRO A 167 31.63 -10.69 -16.73
C PRO A 167 31.55 -9.20 -16.49
N ALA A 168 32.54 -8.67 -15.80
CA ALA A 168 32.61 -7.25 -15.46
C ALA A 168 32.31 -6.43 -16.71
N VAL A 169 31.30 -5.57 -16.64
CA VAL A 169 31.05 -4.63 -17.72
C VAL A 169 32.30 -3.77 -17.83
N GLU A 170 33.04 -3.88 -18.93
CA GLU A 170 34.14 -2.94 -19.22
C GLU A 170 33.50 -1.55 -19.38
N PHE A 171 33.64 -0.73 -18.37
CA PHE A 171 33.27 0.67 -18.48
C PHE A 171 34.27 1.37 -19.40
N LEU A 172 33.75 2.22 -20.28
CA LEU A 172 34.61 3.14 -21.03
C LEU A 172 35.36 4.04 -20.05
N PRO A 173 36.55 4.55 -20.44
CA PRO A 173 37.31 5.46 -19.61
C PRO A 173 36.44 6.66 -19.18
N ASP A 174 36.67 7.13 -17.96
CA ASP A 174 35.99 8.34 -17.47
C ASP A 174 36.28 9.52 -18.37
N ILE A 175 35.23 10.29 -18.70
CA ILE A 175 35.40 11.55 -19.43
C ILE A 175 35.60 12.70 -18.46
N PRO A 176 36.50 13.69 -18.78
CA PRO A 176 36.64 14.90 -18.00
C PRO A 176 35.32 15.65 -17.86
N PHE A 177 35.11 16.34 -16.75
CA PHE A 177 33.91 17.11 -16.50
C PHE A 177 33.60 18.14 -17.61
N ASP A 178 34.67 18.78 -18.16
CA ASP A 178 34.54 19.72 -19.25
C ASP A 178 34.01 19.09 -20.55
N ASP A 179 34.27 17.80 -20.80
CA ASP A 179 33.72 17.08 -21.93
C ASP A 179 32.29 16.66 -21.67
N PHE A 180 31.94 16.31 -20.42
CA PHE A 180 30.56 16.06 -20.03
C PHE A 180 29.68 17.31 -20.21
N CYS A 181 30.20 18.49 -19.84
CA CYS A 181 29.47 19.78 -20.01
C CYS A 181 29.21 20.18 -21.46
N LYS A 182 29.86 19.53 -22.44
CA LYS A 182 29.60 19.73 -23.87
C LYS A 182 28.42 18.92 -24.39
N VAL A 183 27.90 18.01 -23.57
CA VAL A 183 26.74 17.16 -23.94
C VAL A 183 25.46 17.93 -23.64
N ASP A 184 24.75 18.30 -24.69
CA ASP A 184 23.42 18.89 -24.57
C ASP A 184 22.37 17.80 -24.53
N MET A 185 21.50 17.83 -23.51
CA MET A 185 20.39 16.89 -23.38
C MET A 185 19.07 17.66 -23.46
N THR A 186 18.31 17.42 -24.53
CA THR A 186 17.03 18.06 -24.76
C THR A 186 15.91 17.03 -24.71
N VAL A 187 14.82 17.36 -24.04
CA VAL A 187 13.60 16.53 -24.07
C VAL A 187 12.87 16.80 -25.36
N CYS A 188 12.72 15.77 -26.19
CA CYS A 188 12.07 15.88 -27.49
C CYS A 188 10.78 15.06 -27.53
N LYS A 189 9.82 15.51 -28.34
CA LYS A 189 8.62 14.72 -28.65
C LYS A 189 8.91 13.78 -29.82
N VAL A 190 8.65 12.51 -29.66
CA VAL A 190 8.77 11.53 -30.74
C VAL A 190 7.58 11.68 -31.69
N LEU A 191 7.82 12.09 -32.91
CA LEU A 191 6.81 12.23 -33.97
C LEU A 191 6.61 10.91 -34.74
N ALA A 192 7.70 10.20 -35.02
CA ALA A 192 7.67 8.91 -35.69
C ALA A 192 8.85 8.05 -35.27
N CYS A 193 8.66 6.72 -35.33
CA CYS A 193 9.70 5.71 -35.11
C CYS A 193 9.53 4.61 -36.14
N GLU A 194 10.61 4.27 -36.85
CA GLU A 194 10.61 3.21 -37.85
C GLU A 194 11.88 2.33 -37.76
N ASN A 195 11.79 1.08 -38.18
CA ASN A 195 12.95 0.19 -38.26
C ASN A 195 13.85 0.61 -39.43
N VAL A 196 15.17 0.65 -39.19
CA VAL A 196 16.14 0.88 -40.24
C VAL A 196 16.26 -0.38 -41.12
N LYS A 197 16.05 -0.23 -42.42
CA LYS A 197 16.18 -1.34 -43.37
C LYS A 197 17.59 -1.98 -43.29
N LYS A 198 17.65 -3.27 -43.14
CA LYS A 198 18.89 -4.08 -43.00
C LYS A 198 19.60 -3.94 -41.64
N SER A 199 18.95 -3.45 -40.59
CA SER A 199 19.49 -3.49 -39.26
C SER A 199 18.42 -3.96 -38.27
N GLU A 200 18.76 -4.93 -37.44
CA GLU A 200 17.91 -5.47 -36.39
C GLU A 200 18.08 -4.66 -35.06
N LYS A 201 19.10 -3.81 -35.00
CA LYS A 201 19.50 -3.11 -33.75
C LYS A 201 19.26 -1.60 -33.80
N LEU A 202 18.89 -1.02 -34.94
CA LEU A 202 18.77 0.42 -35.10
C LEU A 202 17.32 0.82 -35.37
N LEU A 203 16.88 1.86 -34.67
CA LEU A 203 15.62 2.54 -34.90
C LEU A 203 15.91 3.97 -35.41
N LYS A 204 15.11 4.44 -36.34
CA LYS A 204 15.13 5.82 -36.81
C LYS A 204 13.98 6.58 -36.20
N PHE A 205 14.29 7.63 -35.45
CA PHE A 205 13.32 8.52 -34.83
C PHE A 205 13.24 9.83 -35.59
N GLN A 206 12.04 10.34 -35.71
CA GLN A 206 11.79 11.74 -36.04
C GLN A 206 11.36 12.43 -34.76
N LEU A 207 12.12 13.42 -34.34
CA LEU A 207 11.95 14.14 -33.07
C LEU A 207 11.54 15.58 -33.36
N ASP A 208 10.81 16.15 -32.43
CA ASP A 208 10.48 17.58 -32.37
C ASP A 208 11.10 18.10 -31.07
N ASP A 209 12.03 18.98 -31.17
CA ASP A 209 12.81 19.57 -30.07
C ASP A 209 12.33 20.98 -29.65
N GLY A 210 11.22 21.43 -30.28
CA GLY A 210 10.55 22.71 -30.00
C GLY A 210 10.93 23.85 -30.92
#